data_f54aa2b4cf120cb06d649f2a4239d594
#
_entry.id   f54aa2b4cf120cb06d649f2a4239d594
#
_cell.length_a   1.000
_cell.length_b   1.000
_cell.length_c   1.000
_cell.angle_alpha   90.00
_cell.angle_beta   90.00
_cell.angle_gamma   90.00
#
_symmetry.space_group_name_H-M   'P 1'
#
loop_
_entity.id
_entity.type
_entity.pdbx_description
1 polymer ?
#
loop_
_entity_poly.entity_id
_entity_poly.type
_entity_poly.pdbx_seq_one_letter_code
_entity_poly.pdbx_strand_id
1 'polypeptide(L)'
;TPTVPSHQLDRGTLENELANRAKKLGIKVLFNAKVSNINLNEEKHTITYVTGGIEKIISSRWAVDASGRSSFLKRKLGFKKDLNHDINTAWFRMKGKIDVADWSENKQWVESVKPGLRRLGTVHFMDKGYWVWFIPLATGNTSIGIVADPRYHAFEEFNKFEKAIDWLKINEPLCFKHLDKKRDDVLDFRVLKHYSHHSKKLYSTERWAVTGDSGVFLDPFYSPGTDFIAISNTFITD
;
A
#
# COMPACT_ATOMS: atom_id res chain seq x y z
N THR A 1 -13.61 21.51 5.07
CA THR A 1 -13.08 21.07 3.76
C THR A 1 -11.58 21.22 3.82
N PRO A 2 -10.76 20.19 3.51
CA PRO A 2 -9.31 20.34 3.50
C PRO A 2 -8.90 21.41 2.47
N THR A 3 -7.92 22.21 2.82
CA THR A 3 -7.39 23.28 1.96
C THR A 3 -6.64 22.75 0.73
N VAL A 4 -6.17 21.50 0.82
CA VAL A 4 -5.50 20.79 -0.28
C VAL A 4 -6.39 19.61 -0.69
N PRO A 5 -6.74 19.46 -1.97
CA PRO A 5 -7.50 18.31 -2.43
C PRO A 5 -6.70 17.02 -2.21
N SER A 6 -7.38 15.97 -1.73
CA SER A 6 -6.82 14.63 -1.68
C SER A 6 -7.46 13.75 -2.77
N HIS A 7 -6.75 12.71 -3.19
CA HIS A 7 -7.19 11.82 -4.26
C HIS A 7 -7.17 10.37 -3.81
N GLN A 8 -8.19 9.61 -4.20
CA GLN A 8 -8.23 8.16 -4.04
C GLN A 8 -7.67 7.53 -5.32
N LEU A 9 -6.54 6.88 -5.21
CA LEU A 9 -5.77 6.39 -6.36
C LEU A 9 -6.04 4.91 -6.63
N ASP A 10 -6.39 4.58 -7.87
CA ASP A 10 -6.19 3.23 -8.38
C ASP A 10 -4.70 3.09 -8.77
N ARG A 11 -3.92 2.47 -7.88
CA ARG A 11 -2.46 2.37 -8.01
C ARG A 11 -2.02 1.68 -9.29
N GLY A 12 -2.74 0.64 -9.74
CA GLY A 12 -2.39 -0.06 -10.96
C GLY A 12 -2.43 0.86 -12.18
N THR A 13 -3.46 1.70 -12.28
CA THR A 13 -3.59 2.71 -13.35
C THR A 13 -2.50 3.77 -13.26
N LEU A 14 -2.27 4.32 -12.05
CA LEU A 14 -1.25 5.34 -11.83
C LEU A 14 0.16 4.84 -12.14
N GLU A 15 0.53 3.66 -11.64
CA GLU A 15 1.86 3.08 -11.81
C GLU A 15 2.17 2.80 -13.29
N ASN A 16 1.19 2.30 -14.05
CA ASN A 16 1.32 2.10 -15.50
C ASN A 16 1.51 3.43 -16.25
N GLU A 17 0.76 4.46 -15.89
CA GLU A 17 0.92 5.79 -16.50
C GLU A 17 2.29 6.41 -16.18
N LEU A 18 2.76 6.30 -14.94
CA LEU A 18 4.11 6.76 -14.56
C LEU A 18 5.20 6.03 -15.32
N ALA A 19 5.08 4.71 -15.51
CA ALA A 19 6.02 3.94 -16.31
C ALA A 19 6.03 4.39 -17.79
N ASN A 20 4.86 4.70 -18.35
CA ASN A 20 4.74 5.22 -19.71
C ASN A 20 5.35 6.62 -19.84
N ARG A 21 5.15 7.51 -18.87
CA ARG A 21 5.78 8.83 -18.83
C ARG A 21 7.29 8.74 -18.75
N ALA A 22 7.81 7.85 -17.89
CA ALA A 22 9.24 7.61 -17.77
C ALA A 22 9.85 7.22 -19.13
N LYS A 23 9.21 6.31 -19.85
CA LYS A 23 9.66 5.92 -21.20
C LYS A 23 9.64 7.09 -22.19
N LYS A 24 8.57 7.91 -22.20
CA LYS A 24 8.46 9.10 -23.07
C LYS A 24 9.56 10.12 -22.78
N LEU A 25 10.04 10.20 -21.55
CA LEU A 25 11.17 11.03 -21.14
C LEU A 25 12.55 10.41 -21.45
N GLY A 26 12.59 9.28 -22.14
CA GLY A 26 13.84 8.60 -22.51
C GLY A 26 14.45 7.77 -21.38
N ILE A 27 13.75 7.58 -20.25
CA ILE A 27 14.23 6.75 -19.16
C ILE A 27 14.11 5.28 -19.57
N LYS A 28 15.20 4.53 -19.44
CA LYS A 28 15.20 3.10 -19.73
C LYS A 28 14.48 2.32 -18.64
N VAL A 29 13.30 1.83 -18.93
CA VAL A 29 12.49 1.00 -18.04
C VAL A 29 12.59 -0.45 -18.48
N LEU A 30 13.11 -1.32 -17.62
CA LEU A 30 13.26 -2.75 -17.86
C LEU A 30 12.16 -3.52 -17.10
N PHE A 31 11.28 -4.17 -17.86
CA PHE A 31 10.30 -5.10 -17.29
C PHE A 31 10.87 -6.51 -17.26
N ASN A 32 10.31 -7.37 -16.39
CA ASN A 32 10.77 -8.75 -16.20
C ASN A 32 12.28 -8.84 -15.95
N ALA A 33 12.82 -7.85 -15.24
CA ALA A 33 14.21 -7.78 -14.83
C ALA A 33 14.29 -7.87 -13.30
N LYS A 34 14.93 -8.91 -12.80
CA LYS A 34 15.08 -9.16 -11.36
C LYS A 34 16.50 -8.81 -10.92
N VAL A 35 16.66 -7.84 -10.04
CA VAL A 35 17.96 -7.54 -9.42
C VAL A 35 18.36 -8.73 -8.54
N SER A 36 19.54 -9.26 -8.81
CA SER A 36 20.16 -10.37 -8.06
C SER A 36 21.26 -9.90 -7.12
N ASN A 37 21.97 -8.83 -7.46
CA ASN A 37 23.03 -8.28 -6.62
C ASN A 37 23.20 -6.76 -6.83
N ILE A 38 23.69 -6.07 -5.79
CA ILE A 38 24.15 -4.67 -5.85
C ILE A 38 25.48 -4.61 -5.10
N ASN A 39 26.53 -4.14 -5.75
CA ASN A 39 27.79 -3.80 -5.10
C ASN A 39 27.93 -2.29 -5.03
N LEU A 40 28.01 -1.78 -3.82
CA LEU A 40 28.19 -0.34 -3.57
C LEU A 40 29.69 -0.03 -3.55
N ASN A 41 30.13 0.92 -4.36
CA ASN A 41 31.50 1.36 -4.49
C ASN A 41 31.58 2.88 -4.51
N GLU A 42 32.73 3.43 -4.16
CA GLU A 42 32.95 4.88 -4.09
C GLU A 42 32.82 5.57 -5.45
N GLU A 43 33.28 4.96 -6.54
CA GLU A 43 33.19 5.56 -7.87
C GLU A 43 31.86 5.28 -8.56
N LYS A 44 31.52 3.99 -8.72
CA LYS A 44 30.29 3.53 -9.41
C LYS A 44 29.76 2.28 -8.74
N HIS A 45 28.46 2.27 -8.48
CA HIS A 45 27.76 1.06 -8.03
C HIS A 45 27.59 0.11 -9.21
N THR A 46 27.63 -1.18 -8.93
CA THR A 46 27.39 -2.24 -9.91
C THR A 46 26.13 -3.00 -9.53
N ILE A 47 25.16 -3.06 -10.44
CA ILE A 47 23.90 -3.75 -10.26
C ILE A 47 23.83 -4.93 -11.22
N THR A 48 23.69 -6.12 -10.65
CA THR A 48 23.47 -7.36 -11.41
C THR A 48 21.99 -7.67 -11.45
N TYR A 49 21.44 -7.97 -12.62
CA TYR A 49 20.05 -8.34 -12.81
C TYR A 49 19.87 -9.44 -13.84
N VAL A 50 18.81 -10.21 -13.70
CA VAL A 50 18.46 -11.31 -14.62
C VAL A 50 17.22 -10.90 -15.42
N THR A 51 17.29 -11.06 -16.72
CA THR A 51 16.17 -10.88 -17.65
C THR A 51 16.22 -11.92 -18.75
N GLY A 52 15.10 -12.57 -19.04
CA GLY A 52 15.06 -13.67 -20.03
C GLY A 52 16.02 -14.82 -19.69
N GLY A 53 16.28 -15.09 -18.41
CA GLY A 53 17.23 -16.11 -17.96
C GLY A 53 18.71 -15.71 -18.10
N ILE A 54 19.03 -14.53 -18.61
CA ILE A 54 20.39 -14.05 -18.84
C ILE A 54 20.74 -13.03 -17.77
N GLU A 55 21.90 -13.24 -17.13
CA GLU A 55 22.48 -12.28 -16.20
C GLU A 55 23.13 -11.12 -16.94
N LYS A 56 22.86 -9.91 -16.49
CA LYS A 56 23.42 -8.66 -17.03
C LYS A 56 23.89 -7.76 -15.90
N ILE A 57 24.85 -6.91 -16.21
CA ILE A 57 25.46 -6.00 -15.27
C ILE A 57 25.33 -4.58 -15.82
N ILE A 58 24.95 -3.64 -14.94
CA ILE A 58 24.98 -2.20 -15.22
C ILE A 58 25.76 -1.51 -14.12
N SER A 59 26.37 -0.38 -14.48
CA SER A 59 27.02 0.52 -13.53
C SER A 59 26.27 1.83 -13.45
N SER A 60 26.16 2.39 -12.25
CA SER A 60 25.52 3.68 -12.01
C SER A 60 26.24 4.47 -10.92
N ARG A 61 26.10 5.79 -10.98
CA ARG A 61 26.64 6.69 -9.96
C ARG A 61 25.78 6.68 -8.69
N TRP A 62 24.47 6.53 -8.84
CA TRP A 62 23.51 6.41 -7.75
C TRP A 62 22.74 5.09 -7.82
N ALA A 63 22.38 4.56 -6.68
CA ALA A 63 21.49 3.41 -6.57
C ALA A 63 20.33 3.73 -5.62
N VAL A 64 19.10 3.65 -6.12
CA VAL A 64 17.88 3.84 -5.32
C VAL A 64 17.10 2.55 -5.27
N ASP A 65 16.91 2.01 -4.07
CA ASP A 65 16.11 0.82 -3.85
C ASP A 65 14.64 1.21 -3.58
N ALA A 66 13.78 0.99 -4.56
CA ALA A 66 12.33 1.09 -4.47
C ALA A 66 11.67 -0.30 -4.63
N SER A 67 12.35 -1.37 -4.22
CA SER A 67 11.91 -2.77 -4.43
C SER A 67 10.73 -3.20 -3.55
N GLY A 68 10.11 -2.25 -2.86
CA GLY A 68 8.97 -2.50 -1.99
C GLY A 68 9.34 -3.45 -0.84
N ARG A 69 8.47 -4.36 -0.50
CA ARG A 69 8.66 -5.30 0.62
C ARG A 69 9.85 -6.26 0.46
N SER A 70 10.40 -6.42 -0.74
CA SER A 70 11.64 -7.19 -0.89
C SER A 70 12.81 -6.53 -0.18
N SER A 71 12.80 -5.19 -0.04
CA SER A 71 13.75 -4.40 0.75
C SER A 71 15.20 -4.85 0.48
N PHE A 72 15.57 -4.93 -0.80
CA PHE A 72 16.76 -5.62 -1.24
C PHE A 72 18.02 -5.02 -0.60
N LEU A 73 18.22 -3.71 -0.76
CA LEU A 73 19.41 -3.03 -0.25
C LEU A 73 19.42 -2.99 1.28
N LYS A 74 18.28 -2.71 1.91
CA LYS A 74 18.13 -2.71 3.36
C LYS A 74 18.53 -4.04 4.00
N ARG A 75 18.10 -5.17 3.40
CA ARG A 75 18.48 -6.51 3.88
C ARG A 75 19.95 -6.77 3.67
N LYS A 76 20.50 -6.44 2.51
CA LYS A 76 21.91 -6.63 2.19
C LYS A 76 22.82 -5.88 3.15
N LEU A 77 22.44 -4.66 3.56
CA LEU A 77 23.23 -3.82 4.47
C LEU A 77 22.92 -4.05 5.97
N GLY A 78 22.01 -4.95 6.31
CA GLY A 78 21.67 -5.24 7.70
C GLY A 78 20.95 -4.08 8.40
N PHE A 79 20.23 -3.23 7.67
CA PHE A 79 19.56 -2.04 8.21
C PHE A 79 18.12 -2.28 8.61
N LYS A 80 17.61 -3.50 8.52
CA LYS A 80 16.28 -3.82 9.00
C LYS A 80 16.20 -3.51 10.50
N LYS A 81 15.14 -2.79 10.86
CA LYS A 81 14.77 -2.51 12.24
C LYS A 81 13.31 -2.89 12.43
N ASP A 82 13.04 -3.72 13.41
CA ASP A 82 11.69 -4.11 13.76
C ASP A 82 11.01 -2.99 14.55
N LEU A 83 9.70 -2.87 14.40
CA LEU A 83 8.87 -1.94 15.13
C LEU A 83 8.09 -2.70 16.21
N ASN A 84 7.85 -2.03 17.34
CA ASN A 84 6.95 -2.54 18.39
C ASN A 84 5.46 -2.37 18.01
N HIS A 85 5.18 -2.15 16.72
CA HIS A 85 3.85 -2.04 16.15
C HIS A 85 3.65 -3.15 15.13
N ASP A 86 3.11 -4.26 15.61
CA ASP A 86 2.85 -5.44 14.76
C ASP A 86 1.40 -5.41 14.30
N ILE A 87 1.20 -5.44 13.00
CA ILE A 87 -0.11 -5.41 12.36
C ILE A 87 -0.18 -6.36 11.18
N ASN A 88 -1.38 -6.89 10.99
CA ASN A 88 -1.75 -7.74 9.86
C ASN A 88 -2.86 -7.06 9.06
N THR A 89 -2.97 -7.38 7.79
CA THR A 89 -4.07 -6.88 6.97
C THR A 89 -4.57 -7.92 5.98
N ALA A 90 -5.85 -7.83 5.69
CA ALA A 90 -6.49 -8.48 4.56
C ALA A 90 -7.31 -7.44 3.82
N TRP A 91 -7.25 -7.43 2.48
CA TRP A 91 -8.08 -6.53 1.69
C TRP A 91 -8.54 -7.15 0.39
N PHE A 92 -9.60 -6.60 -0.12
CA PHE A 92 -10.22 -7.04 -1.37
C PHE A 92 -10.87 -5.85 -2.09
N ARG A 93 -11.05 -6.00 -3.39
CA ARG A 93 -11.82 -5.05 -4.18
C ARG A 93 -13.18 -5.67 -4.53
N MET A 94 -14.21 -4.87 -4.41
CA MET A 94 -15.56 -5.24 -4.82
C MET A 94 -15.99 -4.41 -6.03
N LYS A 95 -16.68 -5.05 -6.94
CA LYS A 95 -17.31 -4.40 -8.10
C LYS A 95 -18.39 -3.43 -7.63
N GLY A 96 -18.36 -2.25 -8.23
CA GLY A 96 -19.38 -1.23 -8.00
C GLY A 96 -19.09 -0.30 -6.82
N LYS A 97 -19.91 0.71 -6.74
CA LYS A 97 -19.83 1.76 -5.73
C LYS A 97 -20.53 1.33 -4.46
N ILE A 98 -19.91 1.59 -3.33
CA ILE A 98 -20.50 1.42 -2.00
C ILE A 98 -20.54 2.79 -1.34
N ASP A 99 -21.71 3.25 -0.94
CA ASP A 99 -21.90 4.45 -0.13
C ASP A 99 -22.44 4.05 1.24
N VAL A 100 -21.65 4.26 2.27
CA VAL A 100 -22.06 3.94 3.64
C VAL A 100 -23.21 4.83 4.15
N ALA A 101 -23.49 5.95 3.47
CA ALA A 101 -24.66 6.77 3.77
C ALA A 101 -25.97 6.02 3.54
N ASP A 102 -25.99 5.07 2.58
CA ASP A 102 -27.16 4.24 2.27
C ASP A 102 -27.45 3.18 3.37
N TRP A 103 -26.56 3.05 4.35
CA TRP A 103 -26.65 2.04 5.41
C TRP A 103 -27.28 2.57 6.69
N SER A 104 -27.40 3.89 6.82
CA SER A 104 -27.85 4.54 8.04
C SER A 104 -29.28 5.06 7.91
N GLU A 105 -30.11 4.78 8.91
CA GLU A 105 -31.45 5.36 9.07
C GLU A 105 -31.41 6.71 9.83
N ASN A 106 -30.23 7.09 10.37
CA ASN A 106 -30.05 8.36 11.05
C ASN A 106 -29.97 9.50 10.04
N LYS A 107 -31.10 10.16 9.78
CA LYS A 107 -31.23 11.27 8.83
C LYS A 107 -30.26 12.40 9.14
N GLN A 108 -30.13 12.81 10.40
CA GLN A 108 -29.22 13.89 10.80
C GLN A 108 -27.77 13.57 10.40
N TRP A 109 -27.32 12.34 10.62
CA TRP A 109 -25.98 11.90 10.22
C TRP A 109 -25.83 11.83 8.69
N VAL A 110 -26.82 11.32 7.97
CA VAL A 110 -26.81 11.26 6.49
C VAL A 110 -26.76 12.66 5.90
N GLU A 111 -27.61 13.58 6.38
CA GLU A 111 -27.76 14.95 5.89
C GLU A 111 -26.62 15.88 6.31
N SER A 112 -25.78 15.49 7.28
CA SER A 112 -24.60 16.27 7.71
C SER A 112 -23.56 16.47 6.61
N VAL A 113 -23.62 15.67 5.55
CA VAL A 113 -22.77 15.75 4.36
C VAL A 113 -23.67 15.75 3.13
N LYS A 114 -23.34 16.57 2.14
CA LYS A 114 -24.10 16.61 0.86
C LYS A 114 -24.17 15.20 0.25
N PRO A 115 -25.32 14.81 -0.36
CA PRO A 115 -25.49 13.50 -0.96
C PRO A 115 -24.35 13.12 -1.92
N GLY A 116 -23.83 11.91 -1.78
CA GLY A 116 -22.76 11.36 -2.61
C GLY A 116 -21.34 11.85 -2.27
N LEU A 117 -21.16 12.84 -1.39
CA LEU A 117 -19.80 13.30 -1.01
C LEU A 117 -19.14 12.40 0.03
N ARG A 118 -19.91 11.75 0.91
CA ARG A 118 -19.36 10.87 1.94
C ARG A 118 -18.55 9.75 1.33
N ARG A 119 -19.03 9.13 0.28
CA ARG A 119 -18.34 8.06 -0.42
C ARG A 119 -17.07 8.50 -1.18
N LEU A 120 -16.86 9.82 -1.39
CA LEU A 120 -15.64 10.32 -2.07
C LEU A 120 -14.41 10.32 -1.14
N GLY A 121 -14.62 10.20 0.17
CA GLY A 121 -13.56 10.03 1.15
C GLY A 121 -13.31 8.55 1.49
N THR A 122 -12.21 8.27 2.17
CA THR A 122 -12.02 6.99 2.84
C THR A 122 -12.90 6.95 4.07
N VAL A 123 -13.73 5.92 4.20
CA VAL A 123 -14.50 5.67 5.42
C VAL A 123 -13.77 4.64 6.26
N HIS A 124 -13.68 4.90 7.55
CA HIS A 124 -13.08 3.99 8.52
C HIS A 124 -14.14 3.55 9.53
N PHE A 125 -14.21 2.24 9.75
CA PHE A 125 -14.83 1.63 10.92
C PHE A 125 -13.69 1.20 11.84
N MET A 126 -13.83 1.39 13.14
CA MET A 126 -12.74 1.08 14.05
C MET A 126 -13.25 0.74 15.44
N ASP A 127 -12.58 -0.20 16.07
CA ASP A 127 -12.75 -0.55 17.47
C ASP A 127 -11.42 -1.07 18.03
N LYS A 128 -11.44 -1.66 19.21
CA LYS A 128 -10.25 -2.12 19.90
C LYS A 128 -9.41 -3.08 19.07
N GLY A 129 -8.21 -2.64 18.70
CA GLY A 129 -7.22 -3.45 18.03
C GLY A 129 -7.43 -3.62 16.52
N TYR A 130 -8.37 -2.94 15.90
CA TYR A 130 -8.55 -2.99 14.44
C TYR A 130 -9.14 -1.70 13.87
N TRP A 131 -9.01 -1.59 12.54
CA TRP A 131 -9.78 -0.68 11.72
C TRP A 131 -10.06 -1.28 10.34
N VAL A 132 -11.17 -0.87 9.74
CA VAL A 132 -11.61 -1.31 8.41
C VAL A 132 -11.75 -0.09 7.51
N TRP A 133 -11.24 -0.17 6.28
CA TRP A 133 -11.40 0.90 5.32
C TRP A 133 -12.40 0.59 4.23
N PHE A 134 -13.03 1.63 3.73
CA PHE A 134 -13.76 1.64 2.46
C PHE A 134 -13.21 2.80 1.63
N ILE A 135 -12.55 2.49 0.51
CA ILE A 135 -11.92 3.45 -0.39
C ILE A 135 -12.57 3.36 -1.76
N PRO A 136 -13.24 4.44 -2.25
CA PRO A 136 -13.75 4.48 -3.60
C PRO A 136 -12.59 4.57 -4.59
N LEU A 137 -12.60 3.76 -5.64
CA LEU A 137 -11.61 3.79 -6.70
C LEU A 137 -12.15 4.53 -7.93
N ALA A 138 -11.25 5.16 -8.69
CA ALA A 138 -11.59 5.87 -9.93
C ALA A 138 -12.22 4.94 -10.98
N THR A 139 -11.92 3.64 -10.93
CA THR A 139 -12.54 2.59 -11.75
C THR A 139 -14.02 2.33 -11.46
N GLY A 140 -14.59 2.98 -10.45
CA GLY A 140 -15.97 2.75 -10.00
C GLY A 140 -16.13 1.56 -9.05
N ASN A 141 -15.03 0.91 -8.66
CA ASN A 141 -15.00 -0.16 -7.66
C ASN A 141 -14.75 0.40 -6.26
N THR A 142 -14.86 -0.45 -5.25
CA THR A 142 -14.55 -0.10 -3.86
C THR A 142 -13.49 -1.04 -3.31
N SER A 143 -12.43 -0.49 -2.74
CA SER A 143 -11.43 -1.25 -1.97
C SER A 143 -11.87 -1.31 -0.51
N ILE A 144 -11.83 -2.49 0.07
CA ILE A 144 -12.20 -2.76 1.45
C ILE A 144 -11.07 -3.54 2.10
N GLY A 145 -10.71 -3.20 3.33
CA GLY A 145 -9.68 -3.96 4.01
C GLY A 145 -9.76 -3.84 5.52
N ILE A 146 -9.26 -4.87 6.16
CA ILE A 146 -9.15 -5.03 7.61
C ILE A 146 -7.68 -4.88 7.97
N VAL A 147 -7.38 -4.02 8.92
CA VAL A 147 -6.06 -3.93 9.58
C VAL A 147 -6.26 -4.25 11.03
N ALA A 148 -5.48 -5.18 11.56
CA ALA A 148 -5.67 -5.65 12.91
C ALA A 148 -4.34 -5.98 13.63
N ASP A 149 -4.32 -5.66 14.90
CA ASP A 149 -3.28 -6.00 15.85
C ASP A 149 -3.44 -7.47 16.27
N PRO A 150 -2.43 -8.34 16.07
CA PRO A 150 -2.52 -9.76 16.38
C PRO A 150 -2.72 -10.07 17.87
N ARG A 151 -2.53 -9.10 18.76
CA ARG A 151 -2.83 -9.25 20.20
C ARG A 151 -4.33 -9.32 20.49
N TYR A 152 -5.16 -8.81 19.57
CA TYR A 152 -6.63 -8.76 19.72
C TYR A 152 -7.34 -9.60 18.66
N HIS A 153 -6.78 -9.69 17.44
CA HIS A 153 -7.39 -10.38 16.31
C HIS A 153 -6.34 -11.23 15.61
N ALA A 154 -6.45 -12.54 15.74
CA ALA A 154 -5.51 -13.45 15.13
C ALA A 154 -5.59 -13.36 13.59
N PHE A 155 -4.44 -13.37 12.92
CA PHE A 155 -4.39 -13.27 11.45
C PHE A 155 -5.21 -14.37 10.76
N GLU A 156 -5.25 -15.55 11.34
CA GLU A 156 -5.95 -16.72 10.87
C GLU A 156 -7.48 -16.56 10.84
N GLU A 157 -8.03 -15.56 11.53
CA GLU A 157 -9.45 -15.23 11.57
C GLU A 157 -9.94 -14.49 10.32
N PHE A 158 -9.02 -13.81 9.57
CA PHE A 158 -9.38 -13.00 8.40
C PHE A 158 -8.44 -13.17 7.19
N ASN A 159 -7.57 -14.16 7.18
CA ASN A 159 -6.55 -14.35 6.14
C ASN A 159 -7.05 -15.03 4.85
N LYS A 160 -8.35 -15.27 4.73
CA LYS A 160 -9.06 -15.75 3.53
C LYS A 160 -10.33 -14.94 3.36
N PHE A 161 -10.82 -14.81 2.14
CA PHE A 161 -12.01 -13.98 1.86
C PHE A 161 -13.20 -14.37 2.72
N GLU A 162 -13.57 -15.65 2.75
CA GLU A 162 -14.70 -16.14 3.56
C GLU A 162 -14.51 -15.84 5.05
N LYS A 163 -13.30 -16.06 5.54
CA LYS A 163 -12.96 -15.74 6.93
C LYS A 163 -13.02 -14.24 7.23
N ALA A 164 -12.59 -13.40 6.28
CA ALA A 164 -12.69 -11.95 6.44
C ALA A 164 -14.16 -11.50 6.51
N ILE A 165 -15.03 -12.10 5.73
CA ILE A 165 -16.48 -11.85 5.80
C ILE A 165 -17.07 -12.34 7.14
N ASP A 166 -16.68 -13.52 7.62
CA ASP A 166 -17.11 -14.03 8.92
C ASP A 166 -16.58 -13.19 10.07
N TRP A 167 -15.35 -12.69 9.96
CA TRP A 167 -14.77 -11.74 10.91
C TRP A 167 -15.57 -10.43 10.96
N LEU A 168 -15.96 -9.89 9.79
CA LEU A 168 -16.85 -8.71 9.72
C LEU A 168 -18.21 -8.98 10.33
N LYS A 169 -18.74 -10.19 10.23
CA LYS A 169 -20.01 -10.57 10.87
C LYS A 169 -19.96 -10.38 12.39
N ILE A 170 -18.83 -10.68 12.99
CA ILE A 170 -18.62 -10.61 14.44
C ILE A 170 -18.29 -9.18 14.89
N ASN A 171 -17.36 -8.53 14.20
CA ASN A 171 -16.77 -7.26 14.65
C ASN A 171 -17.46 -6.03 14.04
N GLU A 172 -17.97 -6.14 12.80
CA GLU A 172 -18.63 -5.05 12.07
C GLU A 172 -19.93 -5.54 11.41
N PRO A 173 -20.97 -5.89 12.20
CA PRO A 173 -22.21 -6.51 11.67
C PRO A 173 -22.91 -5.68 10.60
N LEU A 174 -22.80 -4.34 10.68
CA LEU A 174 -23.36 -3.45 9.67
C LEU A 174 -22.65 -3.62 8.32
N CYS A 175 -21.32 -3.68 8.31
CA CYS A 175 -20.54 -3.97 7.11
C CYS A 175 -20.91 -5.34 6.52
N PHE A 176 -20.94 -6.35 7.37
CA PHE A 176 -21.33 -7.71 6.96
C PHE A 176 -22.71 -7.74 6.28
N LYS A 177 -23.74 -7.13 6.89
CA LYS A 177 -25.10 -7.09 6.34
C LYS A 177 -25.16 -6.61 4.89
N HIS A 178 -24.31 -5.66 4.53
CA HIS A 178 -24.26 -5.08 3.20
C HIS A 178 -23.29 -5.76 2.23
N LEU A 179 -22.20 -6.34 2.73
CA LEU A 179 -21.21 -7.04 1.91
C LEU A 179 -21.58 -8.49 1.61
N ASP A 180 -22.21 -9.18 2.55
CA ASP A 180 -22.60 -10.59 2.41
C ASP A 180 -23.44 -10.86 1.17
N LYS A 181 -24.36 -9.93 0.84
CA LYS A 181 -25.22 -10.01 -0.35
C LYS A 181 -24.47 -9.80 -1.68
N LYS A 182 -23.21 -9.40 -1.62
CA LYS A 182 -22.36 -9.05 -2.77
C LYS A 182 -21.09 -9.89 -2.85
N ARG A 183 -21.05 -11.06 -2.22
CA ARG A 183 -19.86 -11.93 -2.21
C ARG A 183 -19.34 -12.24 -3.61
N ASP A 184 -20.23 -12.42 -4.58
CA ASP A 184 -19.89 -12.72 -5.98
C ASP A 184 -19.28 -11.51 -6.72
N ASP A 185 -19.39 -10.31 -6.16
CA ASP A 185 -18.81 -9.08 -6.72
C ASP A 185 -17.34 -8.90 -6.35
N VAL A 186 -16.72 -9.81 -5.60
CA VAL A 186 -15.31 -9.75 -5.24
C VAL A 186 -14.44 -9.91 -6.47
N LEU A 187 -13.46 -9.02 -6.64
CA LEU A 187 -12.54 -9.00 -7.78
C LEU A 187 -11.20 -9.66 -7.45
N ASP A 188 -10.72 -9.49 -6.24
CA ASP A 188 -9.48 -10.06 -5.73
C ASP A 188 -9.47 -10.05 -4.19
N PHE A 189 -8.53 -10.81 -3.63
CA PHE A 189 -8.26 -10.83 -2.20
C PHE A 189 -6.76 -10.92 -1.95
N ARG A 190 -6.26 -10.13 -1.01
CA ARG A 190 -4.84 -10.06 -0.65
C ARG A 190 -4.67 -10.00 0.86
N VAL A 191 -3.50 -10.43 1.32
CA VAL A 191 -3.14 -10.37 2.74
C VAL A 191 -1.68 -9.96 2.92
N LEU A 192 -1.39 -9.32 4.05
CA LEU A 192 -0.05 -9.09 4.54
C LEU A 192 0.02 -9.43 6.03
N LYS A 193 1.04 -10.18 6.40
CA LYS A 193 1.30 -10.56 7.80
C LYS A 193 2.59 -9.88 8.27
N HIS A 194 2.58 -9.33 9.49
CA HIS A 194 3.75 -8.68 10.13
C HIS A 194 4.46 -7.70 9.20
N TYR A 195 3.70 -6.79 8.58
CA TYR A 195 4.22 -6.01 7.47
C TYR A 195 4.88 -4.69 7.88
N SER A 196 4.65 -4.21 9.09
CA SER A 196 5.28 -2.98 9.56
C SER A 196 6.77 -3.19 9.84
N HIS A 197 7.57 -2.28 9.35
CA HIS A 197 9.02 -2.30 9.53
C HIS A 197 9.65 -0.93 9.32
N HIS A 198 10.87 -0.78 9.82
CA HIS A 198 11.67 0.42 9.69
C HIS A 198 13.07 0.11 9.19
N SER A 199 13.84 1.14 8.84
CA SER A 199 15.24 1.04 8.46
C SER A 199 16.10 1.90 9.38
N LYS A 200 17.28 1.39 9.75
CA LYS A 200 18.27 2.17 10.52
C LYS A 200 18.84 3.34 9.72
N LYS A 201 18.88 3.23 8.40
CA LYS A 201 19.41 4.23 7.48
C LYS A 201 18.61 4.18 6.17
N LEU A 202 18.28 5.32 5.61
CA LEU A 202 17.48 5.44 4.38
C LEU A 202 18.29 5.98 3.20
N TYR A 203 19.37 6.69 3.45
CA TYR A 203 20.24 7.27 2.43
C TYR A 203 21.67 7.41 2.94
N SER A 204 22.61 7.64 2.04
CA SER A 204 24.03 7.76 2.36
C SER A 204 24.75 8.74 1.43
N THR A 205 25.78 9.39 1.95
CA THR A 205 26.76 10.14 1.16
C THR A 205 27.46 9.28 0.12
N GLU A 206 27.44 7.95 0.28
CA GLU A 206 27.90 6.96 -0.69
C GLU A 206 26.94 6.78 -1.89
N ARG A 207 26.02 7.72 -2.12
CA ARG A 207 25.12 7.79 -3.28
C ARG A 207 24.18 6.59 -3.43
N TRP A 208 23.62 6.13 -2.33
CA TRP A 208 22.51 5.20 -2.37
C TRP A 208 21.36 5.65 -1.45
N ALA A 209 20.15 5.24 -1.78
CA ALA A 209 18.97 5.49 -0.99
C ALA A 209 17.98 4.33 -1.06
N VAL A 210 17.08 4.25 -0.08
CA VAL A 210 15.89 3.39 -0.08
C VAL A 210 14.65 4.25 0.09
N THR A 211 13.61 3.98 -0.70
CA THR A 211 12.36 4.76 -0.69
C THR A 211 11.12 3.85 -0.69
N GLY A 212 9.99 4.39 -0.24
CA GLY A 212 8.74 3.64 -0.12
C GLY A 212 8.84 2.44 0.82
N ASP A 213 8.10 1.40 0.53
CA ASP A 213 8.03 0.18 1.35
C ASP A 213 9.37 -0.57 1.44
N SER A 214 10.36 -0.29 0.60
CA SER A 214 11.70 -0.84 0.77
C SER A 214 12.44 -0.23 1.96
N GLY A 215 12.12 1.01 2.31
CA GLY A 215 12.66 1.72 3.47
C GLY A 215 11.83 1.51 4.73
N VAL A 216 10.60 2.00 4.71
CA VAL A 216 9.71 2.05 5.87
C VAL A 216 8.29 1.66 5.44
N PHE A 217 7.64 0.82 6.23
CA PHE A 217 6.22 0.55 6.10
C PHE A 217 5.56 0.62 7.47
N LEU A 218 4.67 1.58 7.64
CA LEU A 218 3.94 1.83 8.88
C LEU A 218 2.48 1.39 8.72
N ASP A 219 1.69 1.59 9.77
CA ASP A 219 0.23 1.47 9.71
C ASP A 219 -0.32 2.43 8.63
N PRO A 220 -1.09 1.94 7.65
CA PRO A 220 -1.62 2.78 6.58
C PRO A 220 -2.82 3.64 7.01
N PHE A 221 -3.15 3.71 8.28
CA PHE A 221 -4.17 4.60 8.81
C PHE A 221 -3.83 6.05 8.42
N TYR A 222 -4.75 6.76 7.79
CA TYR A 222 -4.54 8.06 7.10
C TYR A 222 -3.61 8.03 5.87
N SER A 223 -3.22 6.87 5.37
CA SER A 223 -2.49 6.68 4.11
C SER A 223 -1.17 7.47 3.97
N PRO A 224 -0.28 7.52 4.98
CA PRO A 224 0.93 8.36 4.94
C PRO A 224 2.00 7.85 3.96
N GLY A 225 1.86 6.62 3.43
CA GLY A 225 2.89 5.98 2.60
C GLY A 225 3.23 6.78 1.35
N THR A 226 2.25 7.35 0.66
CA THR A 226 2.46 8.14 -0.56
C THR A 226 3.16 9.46 -0.25
N ASP A 227 2.83 10.10 0.87
CA ASP A 227 3.48 11.35 1.32
C ASP A 227 4.94 11.09 1.67
N PHE A 228 5.25 9.99 2.35
CA PHE A 228 6.63 9.59 2.64
C PHE A 228 7.42 9.28 1.37
N ILE A 229 6.81 8.67 0.36
CA ILE A 229 7.45 8.46 -0.94
C ILE A 229 7.78 9.81 -1.58
N ALA A 230 6.85 10.75 -1.61
CA ALA A 230 7.04 12.07 -2.20
C ALA A 230 8.17 12.84 -1.51
N ILE A 231 8.15 12.89 -0.16
CA ILE A 231 9.19 13.55 0.64
C ILE A 231 10.55 12.87 0.43
N SER A 232 10.60 11.53 0.46
CA SER A 232 11.84 10.78 0.24
C SER A 232 12.41 11.05 -1.15
N ASN A 233 11.56 11.09 -2.18
CA ASN A 233 12.00 11.36 -3.55
C ASN A 233 12.57 12.78 -3.68
N THR A 234 11.97 13.79 -3.02
CA THR A 234 12.53 15.14 -2.97
C THR A 234 13.94 15.12 -2.39
N PHE A 235 14.15 14.52 -1.21
CA PHE A 235 15.49 14.45 -0.59
C PHE A 235 16.51 13.62 -1.38
N ILE A 236 16.06 12.70 -2.23
CA ILE A 236 16.98 11.91 -3.08
C ILE A 236 17.40 12.69 -4.31
N THR A 237 16.57 13.59 -4.81
CA THR A 237 16.82 14.36 -6.05
C THR A 237 17.53 15.69 -5.82
N ASP A 238 17.39 16.29 -4.66
CA ASP A 238 18.06 17.54 -4.24
C ASP A 238 19.50 17.27 -3.73
#